data_a2822c4d7dff7ca0598ccc2f212a1420
#
_entry.id   a2822c4d7dff7ca0598ccc2f212a1420
#
_cell.length_a   1.000
_cell.length_b   1.000
_cell.length_c   1.000
_cell.angle_alpha   90.00
_cell.angle_beta   90.00
_cell.angle_gamma   90.00
#
_symmetry.space_group_name_H-M   'P 1'
#
loop_
_entity.id
_entity.type
_entity.pdbx_description
1 polymer ?
#
loop_
_entity_poly.entity_id
_entity_poly.type
_entity_poly.pdbx_seq_one_letter_code
_entity_poly.pdbx_strand_id
1 'polypeptide(L)'
;MTPPPQRELRLPPAPRAQTVELLYRTLGDLLVPVDQVRERYFRNLNPDNFTRALTSGRVALPVTTLDTSAKRPRFIDIRHLAILIDAQADAADAELAEAVPTETD
;
A
#
# COMPACT_ATOMS: atom_id res chain seq x y z
N MET A 1 2.47 38.51 0.41
CA MET A 1 3.08 37.26 0.80
C MET A 1 2.36 36.09 0.17
N THR A 2 3.08 35.18 -0.41
CA THR A 2 2.50 34.06 -1.08
C THR A 2 2.18 32.96 -0.09
N PRO A 3 0.98 32.42 -0.08
CA PRO A 3 0.70 31.31 0.83
C PRO A 3 1.51 30.10 0.44
N PRO A 4 1.75 29.19 1.38
CA PRO A 4 2.49 27.99 1.06
C PRO A 4 1.74 27.16 0.01
N PRO A 5 2.47 26.36 -0.75
CA PRO A 5 1.81 25.48 -1.72
C PRO A 5 0.79 24.61 -1.04
N GLN A 6 -0.24 24.30 -1.79
CA GLN A 6 -1.32 23.53 -1.26
C GLN A 6 -0.85 22.18 -0.75
N ARG A 7 0.14 21.57 -1.39
CA ARG A 7 0.62 20.26 -0.96
C ARG A 7 1.22 20.29 0.43
N GLU A 8 1.65 21.44 0.92
CA GLU A 8 2.20 21.53 2.27
C GLU A 8 1.12 21.43 3.31
N LEU A 9 -0.12 21.65 2.91
CA LEU A 9 -1.25 21.54 3.81
C LEU A 9 -1.99 20.21 3.58
N ARG A 10 -1.48 19.37 2.70
CA ARG A 10 -2.17 18.16 2.34
C ARG A 10 -2.09 17.15 3.47
N LEU A 11 -3.21 16.58 3.82
CA LEU A 11 -3.24 15.50 4.78
C LEU A 11 -2.68 14.24 4.16
N PRO A 12 -2.12 13.34 4.97
CA PRO A 12 -1.68 12.04 4.44
C PRO A 12 -2.85 11.34 3.78
N PRO A 13 -2.59 10.51 2.77
CA PRO A 13 -3.67 9.77 2.14
C PRO A 13 -4.35 8.87 3.16
N ALA A 14 -5.64 8.73 3.02
CA ALA A 14 -6.42 7.86 3.89
C ALA A 14 -6.96 6.70 3.08
N PRO A 15 -6.94 5.49 3.63
CA PRO A 15 -7.51 4.35 2.95
C PRO A 15 -9.03 4.40 2.99
N ARG A 16 -9.68 3.74 2.05
CA ARG A 16 -11.11 3.56 2.11
C ARG A 16 -11.44 2.60 3.24
N ALA A 17 -12.46 2.95 4.02
CA ALA A 17 -12.84 2.12 5.17
C ALA A 17 -13.19 0.70 4.75
N GLN A 18 -13.84 0.56 3.61
CA GLN A 18 -14.22 -0.77 3.13
C GLN A 18 -12.99 -1.61 2.79
N THR A 19 -11.97 -1.01 2.19
CA THR A 19 -10.75 -1.74 1.89
C THR A 19 -10.08 -2.23 3.17
N VAL A 20 -10.01 -1.37 4.18
CA VAL A 20 -9.42 -1.74 5.47
C VAL A 20 -10.20 -2.89 6.09
N GLU A 21 -11.52 -2.81 6.06
CA GLU A 21 -12.35 -3.85 6.66
C GLU A 21 -12.16 -5.19 5.95
N LEU A 22 -12.12 -5.17 4.63
CA LEU A 22 -11.93 -6.41 3.87
C LEU A 22 -10.55 -7.00 4.11
N LEU A 23 -9.53 -6.15 4.22
CA LEU A 23 -8.20 -6.63 4.54
C LEU A 23 -8.15 -7.24 5.93
N TYR A 24 -8.79 -6.61 6.90
CA TYR A 24 -8.82 -7.16 8.24
C TYR A 24 -9.47 -8.53 8.25
N ARG A 25 -10.57 -8.69 7.52
CA ARG A 25 -11.23 -9.98 7.43
C ARG A 25 -10.35 -11.01 6.74
N THR A 26 -9.58 -10.60 5.77
CA THR A 26 -8.76 -11.51 4.98
C THR A 26 -7.49 -11.91 5.72
N LEU A 27 -6.83 -10.96 6.37
CA LEU A 27 -5.52 -11.19 6.98
C LEU A 27 -5.60 -11.45 8.48
N GLY A 28 -6.67 -11.02 9.12
CA GLY A 28 -6.93 -11.41 10.50
C GLY A 28 -6.29 -10.51 11.54
N ASP A 29 -5.59 -9.46 11.16
CA ASP A 29 -4.92 -8.60 12.13
C ASP A 29 -4.67 -7.22 11.55
N LEU A 30 -4.46 -6.26 12.41
CA LEU A 30 -4.12 -4.90 12.01
C LEU A 30 -2.68 -4.81 11.50
N LEU A 31 -1.77 -5.49 12.18
CA LEU A 31 -0.37 -5.55 11.78
C LEU A 31 -0.05 -6.95 11.31
N VAL A 32 0.37 -7.08 10.07
CA VAL A 32 0.56 -8.38 9.44
C VAL A 32 2.05 -8.55 9.18
N PRO A 33 2.64 -9.70 9.53
CA PRO A 33 4.06 -9.91 9.26
C PRO A 33 4.40 -9.66 7.81
N VAL A 34 5.54 -9.05 7.58
CA VAL A 34 5.99 -8.68 6.23
C VAL A 34 5.93 -9.87 5.29
N ASP A 35 6.40 -11.03 5.76
CA ASP A 35 6.45 -12.20 4.89
C ASP A 35 5.08 -12.73 4.52
N GLN A 36 4.11 -12.56 5.41
CA GLN A 36 2.74 -12.99 5.10
C GLN A 36 2.14 -12.12 4.00
N VAL A 37 2.42 -10.81 4.03
CA VAL A 37 1.98 -9.92 2.96
C VAL A 37 2.65 -10.29 1.65
N ARG A 38 3.95 -10.63 1.71
CA ARG A 38 4.66 -11.06 0.52
C ARG A 38 4.02 -12.31 -0.08
N GLU A 39 3.76 -13.30 0.74
CA GLU A 39 3.19 -14.55 0.25
C GLU A 39 1.83 -14.37 -0.37
N ARG A 40 1.09 -13.38 0.10
CA ARG A 40 -0.27 -13.19 -0.39
C ARG A 40 -0.33 -12.32 -1.63
N TYR A 41 0.48 -11.28 -1.70
CA TYR A 41 0.33 -10.27 -2.75
C TYR A 41 1.57 -10.05 -3.60
N PHE A 42 2.72 -10.56 -3.18
CA PHE A 42 3.99 -10.32 -3.87
C PHE A 42 4.73 -11.63 -4.07
N ARG A 43 4.01 -12.63 -4.53
CA ARG A 43 4.57 -13.97 -4.67
C ARG A 43 5.65 -14.05 -5.74
N ASN A 44 5.71 -13.06 -6.62
CA ASN A 44 6.75 -12.98 -7.62
C ASN A 44 8.10 -12.55 -7.04
N LEU A 45 8.13 -12.13 -5.77
CA LEU A 45 9.36 -11.68 -5.12
C LEU A 45 9.69 -12.63 -3.98
N ASN A 46 10.97 -13.06 -3.92
CA ASN A 46 11.42 -13.82 -2.77
C ASN A 46 11.62 -12.88 -1.58
N PRO A 47 11.86 -13.40 -0.36
CA PRO A 47 11.96 -12.52 0.82
C PRO A 47 13.01 -11.43 0.69
N ASP A 48 14.19 -11.75 0.14
CA ASP A 48 15.24 -10.75 0.00
C ASP A 48 14.87 -9.66 -0.99
N ASN A 49 14.29 -10.05 -2.11
CA ASN A 49 13.87 -9.08 -3.12
C ASN A 49 12.72 -8.23 -2.63
N PHE A 50 11.82 -8.81 -1.85
CA PHE A 50 10.74 -8.03 -1.28
C PHE A 50 11.27 -7.00 -0.29
N THR A 51 12.21 -7.41 0.57
CA THR A 51 12.85 -6.48 1.49
C THR A 51 13.50 -5.32 0.74
N ARG A 52 14.20 -5.60 -0.36
CA ARG A 52 14.82 -4.56 -1.17
C ARG A 52 13.78 -3.65 -1.79
N ALA A 53 12.67 -4.21 -2.25
CA ALA A 53 11.61 -3.42 -2.86
C ALA A 53 10.96 -2.49 -1.83
N LEU A 54 10.81 -2.94 -0.60
CA LEU A 54 10.30 -2.09 0.47
C LEU A 54 11.29 -0.99 0.82
N THR A 55 12.56 -1.35 0.95
CA THR A 55 13.59 -0.39 1.33
C THR A 55 13.78 0.67 0.26
N SER A 56 13.75 0.29 -1.00
CA SER A 56 13.95 1.22 -2.11
C SER A 56 12.72 2.06 -2.41
N GLY A 57 11.58 1.72 -1.85
CA GLY A 57 10.32 2.41 -2.15
C GLY A 57 9.65 1.95 -3.42
N ARG A 58 10.21 0.95 -4.11
CA ARG A 58 9.55 0.41 -5.29
C ARG A 58 8.16 -0.14 -4.95
N VAL A 59 8.06 -0.78 -3.79
CA VAL A 59 6.78 -1.12 -3.20
C VAL A 59 6.53 -0.10 -2.11
N ALA A 60 5.50 0.70 -2.28
CA ALA A 60 5.27 1.84 -1.40
C ALA A 60 4.51 1.41 -0.15
N LEU A 61 5.17 0.61 0.66
CA LEU A 61 4.62 0.12 1.92
C LEU A 61 5.61 0.41 3.05
N PRO A 62 5.26 1.27 3.98
CA PRO A 62 6.11 1.45 5.17
C PRO A 62 6.12 0.18 6.00
N VAL A 63 7.24 -0.07 6.64
CA VAL A 63 7.36 -1.18 7.57
C VAL A 63 7.14 -0.64 8.97
N THR A 64 6.23 -1.26 9.70
CA THR A 64 5.89 -0.85 11.05
C THR A 64 6.58 -1.78 12.04
N THR A 65 7.25 -1.21 13.03
CA THR A 65 7.84 -1.97 14.11
C THR A 65 7.36 -1.40 15.44
N LEU A 66 7.24 -2.24 16.43
CA LEU A 66 6.74 -1.82 17.73
C LEU A 66 7.84 -1.83 18.79
N ASP A 67 9.06 -2.14 18.40
CA ASP A 67 10.17 -2.28 19.31
C ASP A 67 11.42 -1.75 18.63
N THR A 68 12.42 -1.39 19.41
CA THR A 68 13.69 -0.88 18.89
C THR A 68 14.79 -1.93 18.87
N SER A 69 14.49 -3.15 19.31
CA SER A 69 15.54 -4.18 19.36
C SER A 69 15.96 -4.57 17.95
N ALA A 70 17.16 -5.10 17.83
CA ALA A 70 17.68 -5.52 16.53
C ALA A 70 16.88 -6.67 15.93
N LYS A 71 16.22 -7.44 16.78
CA LYS A 71 15.41 -8.58 16.33
C LYS A 71 13.93 -8.28 16.35
N ARG A 72 13.57 -7.00 16.27
CA ARG A 72 12.17 -6.62 16.33
C ARG A 72 11.39 -7.22 15.17
N PRO A 73 10.17 -7.67 15.42
CA PRO A 73 9.31 -8.12 14.33
C PRO A 73 8.95 -6.95 13.40
N ARG A 74 8.78 -7.26 12.14
CA ARG A 74 8.46 -6.27 11.12
C ARG A 74 7.10 -6.58 10.55
N PHE A 75 6.27 -5.55 10.49
CA PHE A 75 4.88 -5.71 10.10
C PHE A 75 4.52 -4.72 9.00
N ILE A 76 3.46 -5.04 8.29
CA ILE A 76 2.79 -4.10 7.41
C ILE A 76 1.45 -3.78 8.07
N ASP A 77 1.17 -2.50 8.26
CA ASP A 77 -0.10 -2.03 8.78
C ASP A 77 -1.12 -2.14 7.64
N ILE A 78 -2.26 -2.78 7.92
CA ILE A 78 -3.25 -2.97 6.85
C ILE A 78 -3.78 -1.65 6.32
N ARG A 79 -3.70 -0.57 7.09
CA ARG A 79 -4.10 0.74 6.59
C ARG A 79 -3.16 1.22 5.49
N HIS A 80 -1.87 0.94 5.62
CA HIS A 80 -0.89 1.27 4.58
C HIS A 80 -1.09 0.39 3.35
N LEU A 81 -1.36 -0.89 3.58
CA LEU A 81 -1.64 -1.79 2.48
C LEU A 81 -2.91 -1.37 1.75
N ALA A 82 -3.92 -0.94 2.49
CA ALA A 82 -5.17 -0.46 1.89
C ALA A 82 -4.92 0.77 1.01
N ILE A 83 -4.07 1.70 1.47
CA ILE A 83 -3.73 2.88 0.66
C ILE A 83 -3.11 2.45 -0.66
N LEU A 84 -2.17 1.51 -0.61
CA LEU A 84 -1.52 1.02 -1.82
C LEU A 84 -2.51 0.33 -2.74
N ILE A 85 -3.37 -0.52 -2.19
CA ILE A 85 -4.37 -1.22 -2.98
C ILE A 85 -5.32 -0.22 -3.63
N ASP A 86 -5.81 0.76 -2.86
CA ASP A 86 -6.72 1.76 -3.41
C ASP A 86 -6.07 2.55 -4.53
N ALA A 87 -4.81 2.96 -4.35
CA ALA A 87 -4.10 3.73 -5.36
C ALA A 87 -3.89 2.92 -6.64
N GLN A 88 -3.50 1.65 -6.49
CA GLN A 88 -3.26 0.82 -7.66
C GLN A 88 -4.56 0.43 -8.35
N ALA A 89 -5.63 0.25 -7.59
CA ALA A 89 -6.93 -0.03 -8.17
C ALA A 89 -7.42 1.17 -8.96
N ASP A 90 -7.25 2.38 -8.41
CA ASP A 90 -7.64 3.60 -9.12
C ASP A 90 -6.81 3.77 -10.40
N ALA A 91 -5.53 3.47 -10.34
CA ALA A 91 -4.68 3.54 -11.53
C ALA A 91 -5.12 2.54 -12.59
N ALA A 92 -5.47 1.34 -12.18
CA ALA A 92 -5.96 0.32 -13.12
C ALA A 92 -7.28 0.74 -13.73
N ASP A 93 -8.16 1.33 -12.94
CA ASP A 93 -9.43 1.82 -13.46
C ASP A 93 -9.20 2.92 -14.50
N ALA A 94 -8.26 3.82 -14.23
CA ALA A 94 -7.95 4.88 -15.17
C ALA A 94 -7.35 4.33 -16.46
N GLU A 95 -6.47 3.33 -16.35
CA GLU A 95 -5.91 2.70 -17.54
C GLU A 95 -6.99 2.04 -18.39
N LEU A 96 -7.92 1.38 -17.74
CA LEU A 96 -8.99 0.72 -18.47
C LEU A 96 -9.86 1.75 -19.18
N ALA A 97 -10.15 2.85 -18.51
CA ALA A 97 -10.97 3.90 -19.12
C ALA A 97 -10.29 4.49 -20.35
N GLU A 98 -8.96 4.62 -20.31
CA GLU A 98 -8.22 5.13 -21.45
C GLU A 98 -8.13 4.10 -22.58
N ALA A 99 -8.04 2.83 -22.23
CA ALA A 99 -7.87 1.78 -23.22
C ALA A 99 -9.17 1.43 -23.92
N VAL A 100 -10.30 1.67 -23.28
CA VAL A 100 -11.59 1.35 -23.89
C VAL A 100 -11.87 2.34 -25.01
N PRO A 101 -12.11 1.88 -26.25
CA PRO A 101 -12.39 2.82 -27.32
C PRO A 101 -13.65 3.59 -27.04
N THR A 102 -13.60 4.87 -27.35
CA THR A 102 -14.79 5.69 -27.24
C THR A 102 -15.80 5.21 -28.26
N GLU A 103 -16.96 4.90 -27.80
CA GLU A 103 -17.92 4.37 -28.68
C GLU A 103 -18.63 5.43 -29.32
N THR A 104 -18.35 5.69 -30.47
CA THR A 104 -18.96 6.77 -31.05
C THR A 104 -19.96 6.38 -32.02
N ASP A 105 -20.01 5.29 -32.46
CA ASP A 105 -20.90 4.95 -33.47
C ASP A 105 -22.08 5.61 -33.67
#